data_85e22720fb23cf02907faf95ebc6dac9
#
_entry.id   85e22720fb23cf02907faf95ebc6dac9
#
_cell.length_a   1.000
_cell.length_b   1.000
_cell.length_c   1.000
_cell.angle_alpha   90.00
_cell.angle_beta   90.00
_cell.angle_gamma   90.00
#
_symmetry.space_group_name_H-M   'P 1'
#
loop_
_entity.id
_entity.type
_entity.pdbx_description
1 polymer ?
#
loop_
_entity_poly.entity_id
_entity_poly.type
_entity_poly.pdbx_seq_one_letter_code
_entity_poly.pdbx_strand_id
1 'polypeptide(L)'
;NTKGSQRAMNLLFAIRDIQHRTGRDLGATFLSGTVVVNALTELYVMFKYLRPRELKRQQISCFDAWAAIFTKKTADYELNVTGAIKRKERFRTYIKVPELAMFLREITDYRTADMIHLDVPEKNVRFLSHAPTIEQEEMIGRLVSFAGSGNWEDLGLDTIEPDNLDKAKMLIATNVARKMALDMRLLGNKFHDDADNKASICARTIYDYYVRSAANKGTQFVFSDLSTYKPNEWNIYTDIKEKLARLGIPADEIQFIQCATTERARKRLFEDMNSGRVRVLFGSTSMLGTGVNAQQRAVAVHHLEIPWRPADMEQRNGRAVRKGNTVKLWGGNVVDIVIYGTEKTLDAYKFNLLKNKQMFINQINNGTIAVRRIDEDCMDEDSGMNFAEFVAILSGNTDLLNKAKLDNKIMQLDKEQAIFKKERIRAERKIAANTEAVGKAERIVAQVEQDMEYIASYSGNRETLLLNLPQATREETGRELHRIAKTYRGEAYRTIGSYMGLNLLVRSEYTLSGSFDRNAFFVEGVSGLKYRCGVSGALPLGFAESARYPQAALERMPSLIEKQQKQIAMLQHEIPTLQEITARKWSKAEELERLKQECKDLQQRIDEALKEAERPQSEVPEEENTVRAA
;
A
#
# COMPACT_ATOMS: atom_id res chain seq x y z
N ASN A 1 -22.52 -0.16 -15.76
CA ASN A 1 -23.73 -0.05 -14.91
C ASN A 1 -23.46 -0.66 -13.54
N THR A 2 -22.66 0.02 -12.70
CA THR A 2 -22.56 -0.31 -11.29
C THR A 2 -23.85 0.14 -10.59
N LYS A 3 -24.64 -0.80 -10.12
CA LYS A 3 -25.78 -0.50 -9.24
C LYS A 3 -25.22 0.03 -7.94
N GLY A 4 -25.38 1.34 -7.69
CA GLY A 4 -25.02 1.94 -6.41
C GLY A 4 -25.87 1.36 -5.26
N SER A 5 -25.30 1.27 -4.07
CA SER A 5 -26.08 0.89 -2.89
C SER A 5 -26.75 2.11 -2.26
N GLN A 6 -27.94 1.95 -1.68
CA GLN A 6 -28.63 3.01 -0.95
C GLN A 6 -27.77 3.53 0.22
N ARG A 7 -27.00 2.64 0.87
CA ARG A 7 -26.08 3.02 1.95
C ARG A 7 -24.96 3.96 1.46
N ALA A 8 -24.36 3.65 0.31
CA ALA A 8 -23.32 4.51 -0.27
C ALA A 8 -23.86 5.88 -0.64
N MET A 9 -25.10 5.94 -1.16
CA MET A 9 -25.76 7.19 -1.51
C MET A 9 -26.06 8.02 -0.27
N ASN A 10 -26.62 7.42 0.79
CA ASN A 10 -26.90 8.11 2.04
C ASN A 10 -25.62 8.65 2.69
N LEU A 11 -24.53 7.86 2.67
CA LEU A 11 -23.22 8.31 3.17
C LEU A 11 -22.69 9.50 2.36
N LEU A 12 -22.82 9.46 1.03
CA LEU A 12 -22.40 10.55 0.17
C LEU A 12 -23.18 11.84 0.52
N PHE A 13 -24.48 11.77 0.70
CA PHE A 13 -25.28 12.93 1.07
C PHE A 13 -24.90 13.49 2.43
N ALA A 14 -24.70 12.65 3.45
CA ALA A 14 -24.27 13.07 4.77
C ALA A 14 -22.90 13.81 4.74
N ILE A 15 -21.92 13.26 4.01
CA ILE A 15 -20.61 13.87 3.84
C ILE A 15 -20.73 15.20 3.08
N ARG A 16 -21.55 15.26 2.04
CA ARG A 16 -21.79 16.49 1.26
C ARG A 16 -22.42 17.59 2.08
N ASP A 17 -23.36 17.27 2.95
CA ASP A 17 -23.97 18.25 3.84
C ASP A 17 -22.93 18.87 4.79
N ILE A 18 -22.05 18.04 5.40
CA ILE A 18 -20.95 18.53 6.23
C ILE A 18 -19.99 19.42 5.41
N GLN A 19 -19.61 18.99 4.23
CA GLN A 19 -18.72 19.75 3.34
C GLN A 19 -19.33 21.08 2.90
N HIS A 20 -20.65 21.13 2.70
CA HIS A 20 -21.38 22.35 2.38
C HIS A 20 -21.39 23.32 3.55
N ARG A 21 -21.72 22.84 4.76
CA ARG A 21 -21.77 23.66 5.99
C ARG A 21 -20.41 24.20 6.39
N THR A 22 -19.35 23.39 6.27
CA THR A 22 -17.98 23.78 6.67
C THR A 22 -17.25 24.60 5.62
N GLY A 23 -17.74 24.61 4.40
CA GLY A 23 -17.03 25.25 3.29
C GLY A 23 -15.71 24.57 2.91
N ARG A 24 -15.47 23.30 3.30
CA ARG A 24 -14.22 22.54 3.07
C ARG A 24 -14.53 21.16 2.51
N ASP A 25 -13.54 20.48 1.92
CA ASP A 25 -13.65 19.07 1.51
C ASP A 25 -13.55 18.09 2.70
N LEU A 26 -13.33 18.60 3.91
CA LEU A 26 -13.32 17.83 5.14
C LEU A 26 -14.74 17.47 5.55
N GLY A 27 -14.98 16.20 5.81
CA GLY A 27 -16.32 15.69 6.21
C GLY A 27 -16.30 14.22 6.58
N ALA A 28 -15.24 13.51 6.20
CA ALA A 28 -15.06 12.11 6.55
C ALA A 28 -13.58 11.72 6.50
N THR A 29 -13.23 10.72 7.32
CA THR A 29 -11.95 10.01 7.24
C THR A 29 -12.25 8.55 6.95
N PHE A 30 -11.67 8.01 5.89
CA PHE A 30 -11.78 6.61 5.54
C PHE A 30 -10.54 5.85 6.00
N LEU A 31 -10.74 4.74 6.68
CA LEU A 31 -9.68 3.85 7.14
C LEU A 31 -9.77 2.54 6.35
N SER A 32 -8.71 2.20 5.63
CA SER A 32 -8.65 0.98 4.84
C SER A 32 -7.22 0.45 4.77
N GLY A 33 -7.04 -0.87 4.81
CA GLY A 33 -5.78 -1.51 4.48
C GLY A 33 -5.50 -1.57 2.97
N THR A 34 -6.54 -1.36 2.13
CA THR A 34 -6.46 -1.41 0.68
C THR A 34 -7.28 -0.27 0.08
N VAL A 35 -6.60 0.69 -0.53
CA VAL A 35 -7.24 1.88 -1.12
C VAL A 35 -7.87 1.55 -2.47
N VAL A 36 -7.18 0.72 -3.26
CA VAL A 36 -7.65 0.20 -4.55
C VAL A 36 -7.77 -1.32 -4.42
N VAL A 37 -8.96 -1.84 -4.62
CA VAL A 37 -9.25 -3.27 -4.46
C VAL A 37 -9.09 -4.02 -5.77
N ASN A 38 -9.61 -3.46 -6.86
CA ASN A 38 -9.67 -4.12 -8.16
C ASN A 38 -9.16 -3.25 -9.33
N ALA A 39 -9.63 -2.00 -9.43
CA ALA A 39 -9.33 -1.12 -10.57
C ALA A 39 -9.09 0.33 -10.13
N LEU A 40 -8.22 1.06 -10.85
CA LEU A 40 -7.96 2.48 -10.56
C LEU A 40 -9.17 3.39 -10.71
N THR A 41 -10.19 2.97 -11.42
CA THR A 41 -11.46 3.69 -11.48
C THR A 41 -12.12 3.87 -10.11
N GLU A 42 -11.78 3.01 -9.13
CA GLU A 42 -12.23 3.14 -7.74
C GLU A 42 -11.73 4.44 -7.08
N LEU A 43 -10.57 4.94 -7.50
CA LEU A 43 -10.04 6.22 -7.01
C LEU A 43 -10.97 7.39 -7.31
N TYR A 44 -11.62 7.39 -8.49
CA TYR A 44 -12.61 8.42 -8.80
C TYR A 44 -13.76 8.42 -7.80
N VAL A 45 -14.23 7.23 -7.40
CA VAL A 45 -15.30 7.12 -6.40
C VAL A 45 -14.84 7.71 -5.07
N MET A 46 -13.63 7.42 -4.62
CA MET A 46 -13.06 8.02 -3.40
C MET A 46 -12.94 9.54 -3.50
N PHE A 47 -12.41 10.05 -4.60
CA PHE A 47 -12.31 11.51 -4.81
C PHE A 47 -13.67 12.19 -4.82
N LYS A 48 -14.71 11.50 -5.30
CA LYS A 48 -16.08 12.00 -5.26
C LYS A 48 -16.57 12.23 -3.82
N TYR A 49 -16.11 11.46 -2.85
CA TYR A 49 -16.40 11.67 -1.42
C TYR A 49 -15.49 12.71 -0.78
N LEU A 50 -14.18 12.62 -1.04
CA LEU A 50 -13.15 13.30 -0.26
C LEU A 50 -12.63 14.60 -0.90
N ARG A 51 -12.79 14.79 -2.23
CA ARG A 51 -12.26 15.95 -2.99
C ARG A 51 -13.24 16.56 -3.99
N PRO A 52 -14.49 16.79 -3.63
CA PRO A 52 -15.50 17.28 -4.58
C PRO A 52 -15.20 18.67 -5.18
N ARG A 53 -14.62 19.56 -4.38
CA ARG A 53 -14.28 20.91 -4.84
C ARG A 53 -13.10 20.88 -5.78
N GLU A 54 -12.10 20.04 -5.50
CA GLU A 54 -10.95 19.88 -6.36
C GLU A 54 -11.34 19.26 -7.70
N LEU A 55 -12.21 18.23 -7.68
CA LEU A 55 -12.80 17.69 -8.92
C LEU A 55 -13.55 18.76 -9.72
N LYS A 56 -14.28 19.66 -9.04
CA LYS A 56 -14.97 20.78 -9.69
C LYS A 56 -13.99 21.80 -10.23
N ARG A 57 -12.94 22.16 -9.48
CA ARG A 57 -11.91 23.10 -9.89
C ARG A 57 -11.20 22.65 -11.15
N GLN A 58 -10.91 21.36 -11.27
CA GLN A 58 -10.28 20.75 -12.43
C GLN A 58 -11.25 20.36 -13.55
N GLN A 59 -12.55 20.64 -13.40
CA GLN A 59 -13.62 20.30 -14.36
C GLN A 59 -13.76 18.80 -14.66
N ILE A 60 -13.45 17.94 -13.67
CA ILE A 60 -13.51 16.48 -13.75
C ILE A 60 -14.51 15.87 -12.75
N SER A 61 -15.58 16.60 -12.47
CA SER A 61 -16.60 16.17 -11.49
C SER A 61 -17.43 14.97 -11.94
N CYS A 62 -17.53 14.70 -13.24
CA CYS A 62 -18.16 13.49 -13.76
C CYS A 62 -17.11 12.45 -14.15
N PHE A 63 -17.52 11.16 -14.11
CA PHE A 63 -16.64 10.04 -14.41
C PHE A 63 -16.04 10.13 -15.82
N ASP A 64 -16.84 10.50 -16.82
CA ASP A 64 -16.37 10.55 -18.21
C ASP A 64 -15.28 11.60 -18.41
N ALA A 65 -15.40 12.78 -17.77
CA ALA A 65 -14.38 13.82 -17.82
C ALA A 65 -13.09 13.39 -17.11
N TRP A 66 -13.21 12.73 -15.95
CA TRP A 66 -12.08 12.17 -15.23
C TRP A 66 -11.39 11.06 -16.05
N ALA A 67 -12.18 10.14 -16.60
CA ALA A 67 -11.68 9.05 -17.43
C ALA A 67 -10.98 9.56 -18.70
N ALA A 68 -11.49 10.59 -19.33
CA ALA A 68 -10.86 11.21 -20.53
C ALA A 68 -9.45 11.76 -20.23
N ILE A 69 -9.17 12.17 -18.98
CA ILE A 69 -7.85 12.69 -18.59
C ILE A 69 -6.89 11.56 -18.16
N PHE A 70 -7.38 10.60 -17.39
CA PHE A 70 -6.54 9.60 -16.73
C PHE A 70 -6.56 8.22 -17.38
N THR A 71 -7.44 7.99 -18.36
CA THR A 71 -7.57 6.68 -19.01
C THR A 71 -7.54 6.81 -20.53
N LYS A 72 -7.16 5.70 -21.17
CA LYS A 72 -7.40 5.49 -22.61
C LYS A 72 -8.34 4.32 -22.78
N LYS A 73 -9.32 4.50 -23.64
CA LYS A 73 -10.13 3.38 -24.12
C LYS A 73 -9.28 2.54 -25.05
N THR A 74 -9.08 1.28 -24.72
CA THR A 74 -8.57 0.27 -25.64
C THR A 74 -9.75 -0.47 -26.22
N ALA A 75 -9.73 -0.63 -27.52
CA ALA A 75 -10.73 -1.41 -28.24
C ALA A 75 -10.14 -2.80 -28.47
N ASP A 76 -10.63 -3.78 -27.75
CA ASP A 76 -10.29 -5.17 -27.96
C ASP A 76 -11.45 -5.90 -28.64
N TYR A 77 -11.08 -6.85 -29.48
CA TYR A 77 -12.06 -7.75 -30.06
C TYR A 77 -12.35 -8.86 -29.06
N GLU A 78 -13.48 -8.75 -28.36
CA GLU A 78 -13.96 -9.78 -27.47
C GLU A 78 -15.00 -10.62 -28.18
N LEU A 79 -14.90 -11.95 -28.05
CA LEU A 79 -16.02 -12.82 -28.38
C LEU A 79 -17.18 -12.46 -27.45
N ASN A 80 -18.26 -12.04 -28.07
CA ASN A 80 -19.50 -11.80 -27.34
C ASN A 80 -19.97 -13.13 -26.74
N VAL A 81 -20.79 -13.04 -25.71
CA VAL A 81 -21.49 -14.19 -25.11
C VAL A 81 -22.25 -15.10 -26.14
N THR A 82 -22.45 -14.64 -27.36
CA THR A 82 -23.03 -15.39 -28.48
C THR A 82 -21.99 -15.94 -29.49
N GLY A 83 -20.69 -15.92 -29.14
CA GLY A 83 -19.64 -16.39 -30.06
C GLY A 83 -19.30 -15.43 -31.21
N ALA A 84 -19.97 -14.28 -31.34
CA ALA A 84 -19.64 -13.29 -32.35
C ALA A 84 -18.52 -12.34 -31.85
N ILE A 85 -17.53 -12.07 -32.70
CA ILE A 85 -16.49 -11.12 -32.44
C ILE A 85 -17.09 -9.70 -32.41
N LYS A 86 -17.14 -9.08 -31.23
CA LYS A 86 -17.54 -7.68 -31.07
C LYS A 86 -16.39 -6.85 -30.53
N ARG A 87 -16.18 -5.71 -31.17
CA ARG A 87 -15.27 -4.70 -30.65
C ARG A 87 -15.87 -4.10 -29.36
N LYS A 88 -15.21 -4.31 -28.23
CA LYS A 88 -15.61 -3.77 -26.94
C LYS A 88 -14.57 -2.76 -26.47
N GLU A 89 -15.00 -1.54 -26.14
CA GLU A 89 -14.15 -0.52 -25.60
C GLU A 89 -14.14 -0.59 -24.07
N ARG A 90 -12.97 -0.73 -23.50
CA ARG A 90 -12.76 -0.73 -22.04
C ARG A 90 -11.67 0.26 -21.63
N PHE A 91 -11.74 0.74 -20.40
CA PHE A 91 -10.67 1.54 -19.79
C PHE A 91 -9.61 0.59 -19.23
N ARG A 92 -8.70 0.11 -20.07
CA ARG A 92 -7.60 -0.79 -19.66
C ARG A 92 -6.27 -0.07 -19.49
N THR A 93 -6.12 1.09 -20.08
CA THR A 93 -4.87 1.85 -20.03
C THR A 93 -5.08 3.10 -19.21
N TYR A 94 -4.27 3.27 -18.16
CA TYR A 94 -4.20 4.49 -17.38
C TYR A 94 -3.00 5.31 -17.82
N ILE A 95 -3.23 6.60 -17.99
CA ILE A 95 -2.23 7.60 -18.39
C ILE A 95 -2.13 8.66 -17.31
N LYS A 96 -1.04 9.43 -17.28
CA LYS A 96 -0.78 10.44 -16.25
C LYS A 96 -0.84 9.86 -14.82
N VAL A 97 -0.32 8.66 -14.66
CA VAL A 97 -0.36 7.94 -13.38
C VAL A 97 0.37 8.67 -12.25
N PRO A 98 1.52 9.36 -12.48
CA PRO A 98 2.16 10.17 -11.44
C PRO A 98 1.25 11.29 -10.93
N GLU A 99 0.53 11.96 -11.83
CA GLU A 99 -0.41 13.03 -11.48
C GLU A 99 -1.59 12.49 -10.66
N LEU A 100 -2.12 11.32 -11.05
CA LEU A 100 -3.17 10.64 -10.30
C LEU A 100 -2.71 10.22 -8.90
N ALA A 101 -1.48 9.73 -8.78
CA ALA A 101 -0.88 9.36 -7.49
C ALA A 101 -0.65 10.59 -6.60
N MET A 102 -0.21 11.72 -7.17
CA MET A 102 -0.10 12.98 -6.43
C MET A 102 -1.46 13.43 -5.90
N PHE A 103 -2.49 13.37 -6.75
CA PHE A 103 -3.86 13.72 -6.39
C PHE A 103 -4.39 12.89 -5.21
N LEU A 104 -4.02 11.60 -5.16
CA LEU A 104 -4.34 10.71 -4.04
C LEU A 104 -3.54 11.05 -2.78
N ARG A 105 -2.24 11.31 -2.94
CA ARG A 105 -1.33 11.53 -1.80
C ARG A 105 -1.63 12.78 -1.00
N GLU A 106 -2.20 13.80 -1.62
CA GLU A 106 -2.58 15.02 -0.91
C GLU A 106 -3.63 14.79 0.18
N ILE A 107 -4.40 13.71 0.08
CA ILE A 107 -5.49 13.35 1.03
C ILE A 107 -5.25 12.04 1.78
N THR A 108 -4.11 11.39 1.56
CA THR A 108 -3.85 10.05 2.11
C THR A 108 -2.60 10.04 2.97
N ASP A 109 -2.73 9.58 4.21
CA ASP A 109 -1.59 9.14 5.03
C ASP A 109 -1.42 7.63 4.87
N TYR A 110 -0.51 7.23 3.99
CA TYR A 110 -0.24 5.82 3.69
C TYR A 110 0.97 5.32 4.45
N ARG A 111 0.76 4.27 5.26
CA ARG A 111 1.80 3.63 6.06
C ARG A 111 1.88 2.14 5.73
N THR A 112 3.06 1.68 5.33
CA THR A 112 3.34 0.26 5.15
C THR A 112 3.84 -0.37 6.45
N ALA A 113 3.74 -1.70 6.56
CA ALA A 113 4.30 -2.44 7.69
C ALA A 113 5.79 -2.13 7.90
N ASP A 114 6.55 -2.00 6.82
CA ASP A 114 7.98 -1.68 6.86
C ASP A 114 8.27 -0.26 7.40
N MET A 115 7.36 0.71 7.12
CA MET A 115 7.50 2.08 7.61
C MET A 115 7.25 2.23 9.10
N ILE A 116 6.41 1.37 9.67
CA ILE A 116 6.00 1.42 11.09
C ILE A 116 6.65 0.33 11.93
N HIS A 117 7.58 -0.43 11.33
CA HIS A 117 8.32 -1.52 12.00
C HIS A 117 7.41 -2.43 12.83
N LEU A 118 6.32 -2.89 12.20
CA LEU A 118 5.40 -3.81 12.86
C LEU A 118 6.13 -5.12 13.19
N ASP A 119 5.96 -5.54 14.44
CA ASP A 119 6.42 -6.85 14.92
C ASP A 119 5.49 -7.96 14.38
N VAL A 120 5.73 -8.35 13.13
CA VAL A 120 5.01 -9.40 12.42
C VAL A 120 5.99 -10.38 11.78
N PRO A 121 5.62 -11.65 11.58
CA PRO A 121 6.47 -12.61 10.87
C PRO A 121 6.73 -12.19 9.41
N GLU A 122 7.84 -12.65 8.88
CA GLU A 122 8.14 -12.54 7.45
C GLU A 122 7.26 -13.49 6.64
N LYS A 123 6.92 -13.09 5.41
CA LYS A 123 6.17 -13.93 4.45
C LYS A 123 7.15 -14.68 3.56
N ASN A 124 7.07 -16.01 3.55
CA ASN A 124 7.73 -16.82 2.54
C ASN A 124 6.69 -17.39 1.57
N VAL A 125 6.63 -16.83 0.37
CA VAL A 125 5.64 -17.23 -0.64
C VAL A 125 6.17 -18.41 -1.44
N ARG A 126 5.44 -19.54 -1.38
CA ARG A 126 5.74 -20.78 -2.08
C ARG A 126 4.64 -21.09 -3.08
N PHE A 127 4.98 -21.16 -4.36
CA PHE A 127 4.07 -21.62 -5.39
C PHE A 127 4.34 -23.10 -5.68
N LEU A 128 3.34 -23.94 -5.40
CA LEU A 128 3.37 -25.37 -5.68
C LEU A 128 2.59 -25.63 -6.97
N SER A 129 3.34 -25.74 -8.06
CA SER A 129 2.81 -26.11 -9.37
C SER A 129 2.90 -27.63 -9.57
N HIS A 130 1.87 -28.19 -10.16
CA HIS A 130 1.83 -29.60 -10.53
C HIS A 130 1.22 -29.77 -11.92
N ALA A 131 1.64 -30.85 -12.61
CA ALA A 131 1.06 -31.20 -13.90
C ALA A 131 -0.44 -31.55 -13.77
N PRO A 132 -1.24 -31.28 -14.81
CA PRO A 132 -2.64 -31.72 -14.81
C PRO A 132 -2.71 -33.26 -14.79
N THR A 133 -3.74 -33.80 -14.15
CA THR A 133 -4.06 -35.24 -14.21
C THR A 133 -4.58 -35.62 -15.61
N ILE A 134 -4.61 -36.90 -15.93
CA ILE A 134 -5.11 -37.39 -17.24
C ILE A 134 -6.53 -36.87 -17.50
N GLU A 135 -7.44 -36.95 -16.52
CA GLU A 135 -8.80 -36.42 -16.65
C GLU A 135 -8.84 -34.89 -16.88
N GLN A 136 -7.89 -34.16 -16.26
CA GLN A 136 -7.76 -32.71 -16.47
C GLN A 136 -7.24 -32.37 -17.87
N GLU A 137 -6.26 -33.13 -18.39
CA GLU A 137 -5.75 -32.94 -19.77
C GLU A 137 -6.84 -33.16 -20.83
N GLU A 138 -7.64 -34.22 -20.67
CA GLU A 138 -8.78 -34.46 -21.54
C GLU A 138 -9.83 -33.34 -21.46
N MET A 139 -10.13 -32.86 -20.26
CA MET A 139 -11.09 -31.78 -20.07
C MET A 139 -10.57 -30.45 -20.62
N ILE A 140 -9.25 -30.18 -20.61
CA ILE A 140 -8.66 -29.03 -21.28
C ILE A 140 -9.01 -29.02 -22.78
N GLY A 141 -8.82 -30.17 -23.46
CA GLY A 141 -9.17 -30.32 -24.87
C GLY A 141 -10.65 -30.05 -25.12
N ARG A 142 -11.54 -30.60 -24.29
CA ARG A 142 -13.00 -30.39 -24.36
C ARG A 142 -13.40 -28.94 -24.13
N LEU A 143 -12.75 -28.26 -23.19
CA LEU A 143 -12.98 -26.84 -22.91
C LEU A 143 -12.55 -25.94 -24.07
N VAL A 144 -11.44 -26.25 -24.75
CA VAL A 144 -11.01 -25.54 -25.96
C VAL A 144 -12.03 -25.71 -27.07
N SER A 145 -12.51 -26.95 -27.32
CA SER A 145 -13.58 -27.24 -28.31
C SER A 145 -14.86 -26.46 -27.99
N PHE A 146 -15.34 -26.54 -26.75
CA PHE A 146 -16.52 -25.81 -26.29
C PHE A 146 -16.38 -24.31 -26.43
N ALA A 147 -15.23 -23.75 -26.06
CA ALA A 147 -14.96 -22.32 -26.18
C ALA A 147 -15.01 -21.86 -27.64
N GLY A 148 -14.59 -22.71 -28.60
CA GLY A 148 -14.67 -22.45 -30.03
C GLY A 148 -16.11 -22.60 -30.57
N SER A 149 -16.70 -23.80 -30.44
CA SER A 149 -17.99 -24.15 -31.01
C SER A 149 -19.19 -23.54 -30.27
N GLY A 150 -19.16 -23.50 -28.94
CA GLY A 150 -20.32 -23.19 -28.10
C GLY A 150 -21.26 -24.36 -27.89
N ASN A 151 -20.93 -25.55 -28.40
CA ASN A 151 -21.75 -26.72 -28.24
C ASN A 151 -21.54 -27.35 -26.85
N TRP A 152 -22.60 -27.47 -26.07
CA TRP A 152 -22.57 -28.04 -24.72
C TRP A 152 -22.06 -29.48 -24.68
N GLU A 153 -22.39 -30.27 -25.72
CA GLU A 153 -21.94 -31.65 -25.83
C GLU A 153 -20.41 -31.80 -25.84
N ASP A 154 -19.70 -30.80 -26.35
CA ASP A 154 -18.24 -30.82 -26.38
C ASP A 154 -17.61 -30.91 -24.96
N LEU A 155 -18.30 -30.42 -23.94
CA LEU A 155 -17.85 -30.56 -22.55
C LEU A 155 -17.97 -31.98 -22.03
N GLY A 156 -18.89 -32.77 -22.62
CA GLY A 156 -19.13 -34.14 -22.19
C GLY A 156 -19.56 -34.26 -20.73
N LEU A 157 -20.23 -33.27 -20.17
CA LEU A 157 -20.72 -33.24 -18.79
C LEU A 157 -22.14 -33.85 -18.74
N ASP A 158 -22.43 -34.57 -17.65
CA ASP A 158 -23.76 -35.20 -17.44
C ASP A 158 -24.76 -34.19 -16.84
N THR A 159 -24.45 -32.93 -16.84
CA THR A 159 -25.31 -31.84 -16.33
C THR A 159 -26.18 -31.29 -17.46
N ILE A 160 -27.35 -30.76 -17.07
CA ILE A 160 -28.30 -30.16 -18.03
C ILE A 160 -27.69 -28.88 -18.62
N GLU A 161 -27.86 -28.71 -19.93
CA GLU A 161 -27.48 -27.49 -20.64
C GLU A 161 -28.17 -26.26 -20.00
N PRO A 162 -27.45 -25.18 -19.69
CA PRO A 162 -28.05 -23.98 -19.15
C PRO A 162 -28.91 -23.22 -20.16
N ASP A 163 -30.08 -22.75 -19.76
CA ASP A 163 -31.02 -21.99 -20.61
C ASP A 163 -30.45 -20.77 -21.33
N ASN A 164 -29.30 -20.27 -20.87
CA ASN A 164 -28.62 -19.07 -21.37
C ASN A 164 -27.23 -19.36 -21.96
N LEU A 165 -27.01 -20.55 -22.50
CA LEU A 165 -25.70 -20.98 -23.01
C LEU A 165 -25.07 -19.97 -23.96
N ASP A 166 -25.80 -19.51 -24.98
CA ASP A 166 -25.32 -18.54 -25.98
C ASP A 166 -24.87 -17.21 -25.38
N LYS A 167 -25.47 -16.81 -24.25
CA LYS A 167 -25.15 -15.52 -23.58
C LYS A 167 -24.06 -15.65 -22.53
N ALA A 168 -23.79 -16.86 -22.05
CA ALA A 168 -22.91 -17.11 -20.92
C ALA A 168 -21.73 -18.03 -21.24
N LYS A 169 -21.53 -18.42 -22.50
CA LYS A 169 -20.52 -19.38 -22.96
C LYS A 169 -19.15 -19.24 -22.28
N MET A 170 -18.54 -18.07 -22.36
CA MET A 170 -17.20 -17.86 -21.75
C MET A 170 -17.24 -17.83 -20.23
N LEU A 171 -18.33 -17.40 -19.61
CA LEU A 171 -18.50 -17.47 -18.15
C LEU A 171 -18.61 -18.92 -17.69
N ILE A 172 -19.34 -19.74 -18.43
CA ILE A 172 -19.47 -21.18 -18.19
C ILE A 172 -18.11 -21.87 -18.36
N ALA A 173 -17.41 -21.62 -19.49
CA ALA A 173 -16.06 -22.13 -19.71
C ALA A 173 -15.11 -21.79 -18.58
N THR A 174 -15.12 -20.53 -18.13
CA THR A 174 -14.30 -20.06 -17.00
C THR A 174 -14.67 -20.78 -15.69
N ASN A 175 -15.96 -20.99 -15.43
CA ASN A 175 -16.42 -21.68 -14.22
C ASN A 175 -16.05 -23.18 -14.24
N VAL A 176 -16.21 -23.85 -15.39
CA VAL A 176 -15.77 -25.24 -15.58
C VAL A 176 -14.25 -25.33 -15.40
N ALA A 177 -13.47 -24.43 -16.02
CA ALA A 177 -12.03 -24.41 -15.89
C ALA A 177 -11.56 -24.16 -14.44
N ARG A 178 -12.26 -23.32 -13.65
CA ARG A 178 -11.98 -23.12 -12.21
C ARG A 178 -12.23 -24.40 -11.40
N LYS A 179 -13.37 -25.04 -11.64
CA LYS A 179 -13.74 -26.29 -10.95
C LYS A 179 -12.74 -27.39 -11.28
N MET A 180 -12.47 -27.60 -12.58
CA MET A 180 -11.48 -28.57 -13.06
C MET A 180 -10.10 -28.36 -12.44
N ALA A 181 -9.62 -27.12 -12.39
CA ALA A 181 -8.32 -26.80 -11.80
C ALA A 181 -8.25 -27.10 -10.31
N LEU A 182 -9.37 -27.08 -9.60
CA LEU A 182 -9.43 -27.44 -8.18
C LEU A 182 -9.55 -28.95 -7.99
N ASP A 183 -10.59 -29.56 -8.56
CA ASP A 183 -10.83 -31.00 -8.53
C ASP A 183 -11.88 -31.37 -9.61
N MET A 184 -11.61 -32.43 -10.38
CA MET A 184 -12.51 -32.88 -11.45
C MET A 184 -13.87 -33.32 -10.93
N ARG A 185 -13.96 -33.86 -9.72
CA ARG A 185 -15.20 -34.29 -9.07
C ARG A 185 -16.22 -33.16 -8.86
N LEU A 186 -15.79 -31.90 -8.94
CA LEU A 186 -16.69 -30.72 -8.95
C LEU A 186 -17.49 -30.57 -10.23
N LEU A 187 -17.15 -31.30 -11.29
CA LEU A 187 -17.83 -31.29 -12.58
C LEU A 187 -18.85 -32.42 -12.74
N GLY A 188 -18.77 -33.43 -11.89
CA GLY A 188 -19.70 -34.54 -11.90
C GLY A 188 -19.18 -35.82 -11.23
N ASN A 189 -20.11 -36.73 -10.92
CA ASN A 189 -19.79 -37.94 -10.16
C ASN A 189 -19.02 -39.00 -10.96
N LYS A 190 -18.85 -38.82 -12.26
CA LYS A 190 -18.08 -39.73 -13.12
C LYS A 190 -16.58 -39.58 -12.99
N PHE A 191 -16.11 -38.47 -12.42
CA PHE A 191 -14.70 -38.20 -12.21
C PHE A 191 -14.21 -38.76 -10.89
N HIS A 192 -12.93 -39.16 -10.85
CA HIS A 192 -12.35 -39.89 -9.73
C HIS A 192 -11.39 -39.02 -8.92
N ASP A 193 -11.09 -39.49 -7.72
CA ASP A 193 -10.03 -38.89 -6.92
C ASP A 193 -8.65 -39.26 -7.51
N ASP A 194 -7.73 -38.33 -7.46
CA ASP A 194 -6.38 -38.54 -7.97
C ASP A 194 -5.36 -38.16 -6.89
N ALA A 195 -4.29 -38.94 -6.77
CA ALA A 195 -3.22 -38.69 -5.78
C ALA A 195 -2.48 -37.38 -6.06
N ASP A 196 -2.44 -36.94 -7.32
CA ASP A 196 -1.71 -35.77 -7.75
C ASP A 196 -2.63 -34.58 -8.09
N ASN A 197 -3.92 -34.67 -7.75
CA ASN A 197 -4.79 -33.51 -7.80
C ASN A 197 -4.45 -32.49 -6.69
N LYS A 198 -4.91 -31.28 -6.87
CA LYS A 198 -4.63 -30.16 -5.95
C LYS A 198 -5.06 -30.43 -4.51
N ALA A 199 -6.19 -31.10 -4.30
CA ALA A 199 -6.70 -31.43 -2.97
C ALA A 199 -5.78 -32.41 -2.24
N SER A 200 -5.29 -33.44 -2.94
CA SER A 200 -4.40 -34.46 -2.40
C SER A 200 -3.01 -33.88 -2.09
N ILE A 201 -2.48 -33.03 -2.97
CA ILE A 201 -1.21 -32.31 -2.75
C ILE A 201 -1.34 -31.37 -1.55
N CYS A 202 -2.46 -30.65 -1.42
CA CYS A 202 -2.74 -29.78 -0.28
C CYS A 202 -2.77 -30.58 1.02
N ALA A 203 -3.45 -31.73 1.05
CA ALA A 203 -3.51 -32.60 2.23
C ALA A 203 -2.10 -33.05 2.66
N ARG A 204 -1.27 -33.55 1.74
CA ARG A 204 0.13 -33.93 2.04
C ARG A 204 0.94 -32.75 2.57
N THR A 205 0.81 -31.58 1.97
CA THR A 205 1.53 -30.37 2.38
C THR A 205 1.10 -29.92 3.78
N ILE A 206 -0.21 -29.93 4.09
CA ILE A 206 -0.74 -29.62 5.43
C ILE A 206 -0.16 -30.61 6.46
N TYR A 207 -0.12 -31.90 6.12
CA TYR A 207 0.44 -32.91 6.99
C TYR A 207 1.92 -32.68 7.28
N ASP A 208 2.72 -32.31 6.29
CA ASP A 208 4.13 -31.96 6.48
C ASP A 208 4.32 -30.79 7.48
N TYR A 209 3.53 -29.71 7.37
CA TYR A 209 3.55 -28.61 8.35
C TYR A 209 3.06 -29.06 9.72
N TYR A 210 2.06 -29.92 9.78
CA TYR A 210 1.55 -30.48 11.02
C TYR A 210 2.65 -31.22 11.79
N VAL A 211 3.39 -32.08 11.11
CA VAL A 211 4.50 -32.85 11.70
C VAL A 211 5.66 -31.95 12.10
N ARG A 212 6.12 -31.08 11.19
CA ARG A 212 7.27 -30.20 11.45
C ARG A 212 7.03 -29.25 12.62
N SER A 213 5.80 -28.80 12.83
CA SER A 213 5.44 -27.89 13.90
C SER A 213 4.81 -28.55 15.13
N ALA A 214 4.87 -29.88 15.23
CA ALA A 214 4.19 -30.66 16.29
C ALA A 214 4.62 -30.24 17.70
N ALA A 215 5.91 -30.02 17.93
CA ALA A 215 6.45 -29.65 19.25
C ALA A 215 5.83 -28.36 19.79
N ASN A 216 5.48 -27.41 18.91
CA ASN A 216 4.90 -26.11 19.26
C ASN A 216 3.42 -25.99 18.89
N LYS A 217 2.79 -27.08 18.47
CA LYS A 217 1.40 -27.11 18.03
C LYS A 217 1.09 -26.00 17.01
N GLY A 218 1.94 -25.87 15.98
CA GLY A 218 1.77 -24.88 14.92
C GLY A 218 0.44 -25.05 14.19
N THR A 219 -0.22 -23.96 13.83
CA THR A 219 -1.54 -23.99 13.21
C THR A 219 -1.51 -23.50 11.77
N GLN A 220 -2.50 -23.87 10.99
CA GLN A 220 -2.56 -23.60 9.56
C GLN A 220 -3.95 -23.11 9.15
N PHE A 221 -3.99 -22.14 8.24
CA PHE A 221 -5.22 -21.69 7.60
C PHE A 221 -5.32 -22.24 6.18
N VAL A 222 -6.49 -22.73 5.79
CA VAL A 222 -6.76 -23.22 4.43
C VAL A 222 -7.91 -22.46 3.83
N PHE A 223 -7.65 -21.79 2.71
CA PHE A 223 -8.62 -20.94 2.02
C PHE A 223 -9.05 -21.53 0.68
N SER A 224 -10.37 -21.67 0.51
CA SER A 224 -11.04 -21.88 -0.78
C SER A 224 -12.41 -21.22 -0.76
N ASP A 225 -12.78 -20.55 -1.85
CA ASP A 225 -14.12 -20.00 -2.03
C ASP A 225 -15.01 -20.94 -2.86
N LEU A 226 -14.40 -21.95 -3.50
CA LEU A 226 -15.11 -23.04 -4.20
C LEU A 226 -15.31 -24.24 -3.28
N SER A 227 -16.45 -24.89 -3.42
CA SER A 227 -16.77 -26.15 -2.73
C SER A 227 -16.53 -26.09 -1.22
N THR A 228 -17.01 -25.04 -0.60
CA THR A 228 -16.96 -24.85 0.86
C THR A 228 -17.83 -25.89 1.55
N TYR A 229 -17.57 -26.11 2.85
CA TYR A 229 -18.32 -27.08 3.64
C TYR A 229 -19.83 -26.85 3.57
N LYS A 230 -20.54 -27.94 3.24
CA LYS A 230 -21.99 -28.09 3.31
C LYS A 230 -22.32 -29.43 3.96
N PRO A 231 -23.26 -29.46 4.94
CA PRO A 231 -23.70 -30.69 5.54
C PRO A 231 -24.34 -31.62 4.50
N ASN A 232 -24.01 -32.92 4.55
CA ASN A 232 -24.60 -33.97 3.71
C ASN A 232 -24.33 -33.85 2.20
N GLU A 233 -23.46 -32.93 1.78
CA GLU A 233 -22.99 -32.86 0.40
C GLU A 233 -21.47 -33.11 0.34
N TRP A 234 -21.01 -33.84 -0.68
CA TRP A 234 -19.57 -33.93 -0.93
C TRP A 234 -19.01 -32.52 -1.23
N ASN A 235 -17.92 -32.21 -0.59
CA ASN A 235 -17.22 -30.96 -0.80
C ASN A 235 -15.72 -31.13 -0.53
N ILE A 236 -14.91 -30.23 -1.10
CA ILE A 236 -13.45 -30.31 -1.03
C ILE A 236 -12.91 -30.22 0.40
N TYR A 237 -13.60 -29.49 1.29
CA TYR A 237 -13.18 -29.36 2.69
C TYR A 237 -13.27 -30.69 3.42
N THR A 238 -14.38 -31.40 3.23
CA THR A 238 -14.61 -32.72 3.82
C THR A 238 -13.62 -33.75 3.24
N ASP A 239 -13.39 -33.71 1.93
CA ASP A 239 -12.44 -34.60 1.25
C ASP A 239 -11.01 -34.44 1.79
N ILE A 240 -10.53 -33.18 1.89
CA ILE A 240 -9.20 -32.92 2.45
C ILE A 240 -9.14 -33.32 3.92
N LYS A 241 -10.20 -33.08 4.73
CA LYS A 241 -10.25 -33.50 6.13
C LYS A 241 -10.14 -35.02 6.25
N GLU A 242 -10.82 -35.78 5.42
CA GLU A 242 -10.73 -37.23 5.39
C GLU A 242 -9.32 -37.73 5.00
N LYS A 243 -8.70 -37.09 4.00
CA LYS A 243 -7.32 -37.38 3.61
C LYS A 243 -6.34 -37.11 4.77
N LEU A 244 -6.51 -36.00 5.47
CA LEU A 244 -5.70 -35.64 6.64
C LEU A 244 -5.90 -36.62 7.80
N ALA A 245 -7.13 -37.07 8.04
CA ALA A 245 -7.43 -38.08 9.06
C ALA A 245 -6.76 -39.44 8.72
N ARG A 246 -6.76 -39.83 7.44
CA ARG A 246 -6.03 -41.04 6.98
C ARG A 246 -4.51 -40.93 7.18
N LEU A 247 -3.97 -39.71 7.06
CA LEU A 247 -2.55 -39.43 7.34
C LEU A 247 -2.22 -39.40 8.85
N GLY A 248 -3.23 -39.41 9.73
CA GLY A 248 -3.07 -39.48 11.17
C GLY A 248 -3.31 -38.19 11.94
N ILE A 249 -3.89 -37.14 11.34
CA ILE A 249 -4.31 -35.95 12.07
C ILE A 249 -5.69 -36.22 12.71
N PRO A 250 -5.84 -36.01 14.04
CA PRO A 250 -7.11 -36.21 14.72
C PRO A 250 -8.21 -35.30 14.11
N ALA A 251 -9.40 -35.87 13.91
CA ALA A 251 -10.50 -35.15 13.23
C ALA A 251 -11.01 -33.92 13.99
N ASP A 252 -10.82 -33.86 15.31
CA ASP A 252 -11.17 -32.74 16.18
C ASP A 252 -10.15 -31.59 16.08
N GLU A 253 -8.93 -31.85 15.66
CA GLU A 253 -7.92 -30.82 15.35
C GLU A 253 -8.14 -30.12 14.00
N ILE A 254 -9.10 -30.60 13.19
CA ILE A 254 -9.44 -30.05 11.87
C ILE A 254 -10.86 -29.48 11.90
N GLN A 255 -11.00 -28.17 11.74
CA GLN A 255 -12.29 -27.49 11.84
C GLN A 255 -12.63 -26.64 10.61
N PHE A 256 -13.92 -26.42 10.40
CA PHE A 256 -14.46 -25.55 9.36
C PHE A 256 -15.12 -24.34 10.01
N ILE A 257 -14.82 -23.12 9.58
CA ILE A 257 -15.43 -21.90 10.11
C ILE A 257 -16.94 -21.90 9.95
N GLN A 258 -17.47 -22.57 8.92
CA GLN A 258 -18.90 -22.70 8.64
C GLN A 258 -19.65 -23.39 9.78
N CYS A 259 -18.99 -24.26 10.54
CA CYS A 259 -19.59 -24.94 11.71
C CYS A 259 -19.75 -24.00 12.90
N ALA A 260 -19.03 -22.88 12.97
CA ALA A 260 -19.12 -21.89 14.02
C ALA A 260 -20.15 -20.81 13.65
N THR A 261 -21.42 -21.10 13.79
CA THR A 261 -22.53 -20.23 13.32
C THR A 261 -22.79 -19.03 14.24
N THR A 262 -22.42 -19.12 15.52
CA THR A 262 -22.60 -18.04 16.51
C THR A 262 -21.28 -17.33 16.80
N GLU A 263 -21.35 -16.07 17.23
CA GLU A 263 -20.19 -15.28 17.62
C GLU A 263 -19.39 -15.96 18.76
N ARG A 264 -20.11 -16.53 19.74
CA ARG A 264 -19.49 -17.29 20.86
C ARG A 264 -18.75 -18.53 20.36
N ALA A 265 -19.32 -19.28 19.42
CA ALA A 265 -18.67 -20.44 18.83
C ALA A 265 -17.41 -20.05 18.01
N ARG A 266 -17.47 -18.95 17.27
CA ARG A 266 -16.31 -18.40 16.54
C ARG A 266 -15.20 -17.99 17.50
N LYS A 267 -15.52 -17.26 18.57
CA LYS A 267 -14.56 -16.87 19.58
C LYS A 267 -13.84 -18.07 20.18
N ARG A 268 -14.61 -19.10 20.57
CA ARG A 268 -14.04 -20.36 21.09
C ARG A 268 -13.14 -21.06 20.08
N LEU A 269 -13.55 -21.14 18.81
CA LEU A 269 -12.75 -21.73 17.74
C LEU A 269 -11.41 -21.00 17.56
N PHE A 270 -11.39 -19.66 17.67
CA PHE A 270 -10.15 -18.87 17.58
C PHE A 270 -9.26 -19.07 18.82
N GLU A 271 -9.85 -19.23 20.02
CA GLU A 271 -9.12 -19.61 21.24
C GLU A 271 -8.50 -21.02 21.09
N ASP A 272 -9.24 -21.95 20.50
CA ASP A 272 -8.76 -23.32 20.22
C ASP A 272 -7.59 -23.33 19.21
N MET A 273 -7.64 -22.49 18.17
CA MET A 273 -6.52 -22.26 17.27
C MET A 273 -5.31 -21.66 18.00
N ASN A 274 -5.52 -20.60 18.78
CA ASN A 274 -4.43 -19.93 19.50
C ASN A 274 -3.77 -20.82 20.56
N SER A 275 -4.51 -21.76 21.16
CA SER A 275 -3.97 -22.76 22.09
C SER A 275 -3.32 -23.97 21.39
N GLY A 276 -3.58 -24.14 20.08
CA GLY A 276 -3.13 -25.30 19.32
C GLY A 276 -3.95 -26.57 19.57
N ARG A 277 -5.19 -26.45 20.07
CA ARG A 277 -6.16 -27.56 20.09
C ARG A 277 -6.71 -27.84 18.71
N VAL A 278 -7.00 -26.79 17.95
CA VAL A 278 -7.29 -26.88 16.52
C VAL A 278 -6.03 -26.51 15.75
N ARG A 279 -5.57 -27.40 14.90
CA ARG A 279 -4.33 -27.24 14.14
C ARG A 279 -4.57 -26.79 12.70
N VAL A 280 -5.73 -27.12 12.13
CA VAL A 280 -6.08 -26.79 10.74
C VAL A 280 -7.48 -26.18 10.69
N LEU A 281 -7.58 -24.95 10.18
CA LEU A 281 -8.84 -24.23 10.03
C LEU A 281 -9.10 -23.90 8.57
N PHE A 282 -10.21 -24.43 8.04
CA PHE A 282 -10.69 -24.14 6.69
C PHE A 282 -11.71 -23.02 6.70
N GLY A 283 -11.68 -22.21 5.65
CA GLY A 283 -12.72 -21.21 5.43
C GLY A 283 -12.60 -20.46 4.12
N SER A 284 -13.70 -19.78 3.76
CA SER A 284 -13.74 -18.89 2.60
C SER A 284 -13.19 -17.51 2.95
N THR A 285 -12.85 -16.72 1.93
CA THR A 285 -12.43 -15.32 2.10
C THR A 285 -13.46 -14.52 2.89
N SER A 286 -14.73 -14.69 2.60
CA SER A 286 -15.82 -13.96 3.26
C SER A 286 -15.95 -14.28 4.75
N MET A 287 -15.65 -15.51 5.18
CA MET A 287 -15.83 -15.95 6.56
C MET A 287 -14.58 -15.85 7.42
N LEU A 288 -13.41 -16.11 6.85
CA LEU A 288 -12.12 -16.01 7.53
C LEU A 288 -11.34 -14.75 7.18
N GLY A 289 -11.68 -14.06 6.09
CA GLY A 289 -10.95 -12.88 5.62
C GLY A 289 -11.08 -11.66 6.52
N THR A 290 -12.06 -11.58 7.44
CA THR A 290 -12.26 -10.44 8.34
C THR A 290 -12.56 -10.88 9.77
N GLY A 291 -12.15 -10.08 10.77
CA GLY A 291 -12.54 -10.27 12.16
C GLY A 291 -11.92 -11.47 12.89
N VAL A 292 -10.94 -12.15 12.33
CA VAL A 292 -10.32 -13.36 12.90
C VAL A 292 -9.04 -13.01 13.68
N ASN A 293 -8.93 -13.48 14.92
CA ASN A 293 -7.77 -13.35 15.79
C ASN A 293 -7.30 -14.75 16.26
N ALA A 294 -6.74 -15.52 15.32
CA ALA A 294 -6.30 -16.90 15.55
C ALA A 294 -4.87 -17.15 15.07
N GLN A 295 -4.02 -16.10 15.08
CA GLN A 295 -2.69 -16.10 14.46
C GLN A 295 -1.57 -16.60 15.36
N GLN A 296 -1.77 -16.78 16.68
CA GLN A 296 -0.66 -16.91 17.62
C GLN A 296 0.32 -18.04 17.28
N ARG A 297 -0.16 -19.13 16.72
CA ARG A 297 0.65 -20.31 16.36
C ARG A 297 0.70 -20.58 14.85
N ALA A 298 0.22 -19.64 14.03
CA ALA A 298 0.10 -19.84 12.59
C ALA A 298 1.47 -19.96 11.92
N VAL A 299 1.73 -21.08 11.25
CA VAL A 299 2.97 -21.39 10.51
C VAL A 299 2.77 -21.33 9.00
N ALA A 300 1.54 -21.57 8.52
CA ALA A 300 1.24 -21.58 7.09
C ALA A 300 -0.17 -21.08 6.77
N VAL A 301 -0.29 -20.52 5.59
CA VAL A 301 -1.56 -20.19 4.93
C VAL A 301 -1.59 -20.90 3.59
N HIS A 302 -2.61 -21.72 3.36
CA HIS A 302 -2.80 -22.47 2.12
C HIS A 302 -3.88 -21.83 1.27
N HIS A 303 -3.53 -21.39 0.07
CA HIS A 303 -4.47 -20.91 -0.95
C HIS A 303 -4.76 -22.06 -1.92
N LEU A 304 -5.77 -22.84 -1.61
CA LEU A 304 -6.21 -23.96 -2.46
C LEU A 304 -6.79 -23.42 -3.78
N GLU A 305 -7.41 -22.26 -3.73
CA GLU A 305 -7.86 -21.50 -4.88
C GLU A 305 -7.27 -20.08 -4.84
N ILE A 306 -6.77 -19.62 -5.98
CA ILE A 306 -6.26 -18.27 -6.17
C ILE A 306 -7.44 -17.30 -6.31
N PRO A 307 -7.58 -16.28 -5.45
CA PRO A 307 -8.65 -15.30 -5.58
C PRO A 307 -8.44 -14.38 -6.78
N TRP A 308 -9.49 -13.67 -7.20
CA TRP A 308 -9.41 -12.71 -8.31
C TRP A 308 -8.84 -11.33 -7.91
N ARG A 309 -8.88 -11.00 -6.62
CA ARG A 309 -8.50 -9.69 -6.09
C ARG A 309 -7.25 -9.78 -5.22
N PRO A 310 -6.26 -8.90 -5.45
CA PRO A 310 -5.08 -8.82 -4.58
C PRO A 310 -5.44 -8.56 -3.11
N ALA A 311 -6.49 -7.75 -2.87
CA ALA A 311 -6.99 -7.46 -1.54
C ALA A 311 -7.43 -8.72 -0.78
N ASP A 312 -8.08 -9.67 -1.45
CA ASP A 312 -8.51 -10.92 -0.85
C ASP A 312 -7.30 -11.80 -0.46
N MET A 313 -6.26 -11.83 -1.33
CA MET A 313 -5.01 -12.52 -1.03
C MET A 313 -4.33 -11.93 0.21
N GLU A 314 -4.20 -10.60 0.26
CA GLU A 314 -3.61 -9.91 1.42
C GLU A 314 -4.44 -10.07 2.69
N GLN A 315 -5.77 -10.06 2.58
CA GLN A 315 -6.66 -10.34 3.71
C GLN A 315 -6.47 -11.75 4.27
N ARG A 316 -6.37 -12.77 3.40
CA ARG A 316 -6.10 -14.16 3.78
C ARG A 316 -4.72 -14.26 4.46
N ASN A 317 -3.67 -13.69 3.85
CA ASN A 317 -2.31 -13.70 4.40
C ASN A 317 -2.24 -13.00 5.76
N GLY A 318 -2.95 -11.88 5.90
CA GLY A 318 -3.02 -11.11 7.14
C GLY A 318 -3.72 -11.84 8.30
N ARG A 319 -4.23 -13.07 8.10
CA ARG A 319 -4.72 -13.91 9.21
C ARG A 319 -3.58 -14.57 9.97
N ALA A 320 -2.48 -14.87 9.31
CA ALA A 320 -1.31 -15.50 9.92
C ALA A 320 -0.16 -14.50 10.13
N VAL A 321 0.10 -13.65 9.12
CA VAL A 321 1.16 -12.63 9.14
C VAL A 321 0.64 -11.38 9.86
N ARG A 322 0.61 -11.47 11.19
CA ARG A 322 0.00 -10.43 12.03
C ARG A 322 0.69 -10.31 13.38
N LYS A 323 0.62 -9.12 13.99
CA LYS A 323 1.07 -8.89 15.36
C LYS A 323 0.45 -9.91 16.33
N GLY A 324 1.27 -10.45 17.21
CA GLY A 324 0.87 -11.47 18.17
C GLY A 324 1.04 -12.90 17.66
N ASN A 325 1.55 -13.10 16.44
CA ASN A 325 2.06 -14.40 16.03
C ASN A 325 3.38 -14.68 16.76
N THR A 326 3.48 -15.85 17.38
CA THR A 326 4.62 -16.24 18.23
C THR A 326 5.65 -17.11 17.49
N VAL A 327 5.50 -17.35 16.19
CA VAL A 327 6.39 -18.21 15.40
C VAL A 327 7.85 -17.76 15.48
N LYS A 328 8.12 -16.47 15.69
CA LYS A 328 9.46 -15.93 15.91
C LYS A 328 10.19 -16.50 17.12
N LEU A 329 9.46 -17.01 18.11
CA LEU A 329 10.04 -17.56 19.33
C LEU A 329 10.54 -19.01 19.14
N TRP A 330 10.07 -19.70 18.10
CA TRP A 330 10.32 -21.13 17.92
C TRP A 330 10.39 -21.62 16.47
N GLY A 331 10.00 -20.79 15.47
CA GLY A 331 9.89 -21.16 14.05
C GLY A 331 10.63 -20.24 13.07
N GLY A 332 11.63 -19.47 13.52
CA GLY A 332 12.47 -18.66 12.62
C GLY A 332 11.83 -17.39 12.10
N ASN A 333 10.75 -16.91 12.72
CA ASN A 333 10.01 -15.68 12.36
C ASN A 333 9.41 -15.67 10.94
N VAL A 334 9.12 -16.83 10.37
CA VAL A 334 8.60 -16.98 9.01
C VAL A 334 7.25 -17.66 9.01
N VAL A 335 6.30 -17.18 8.22
CA VAL A 335 5.04 -17.83 7.88
C VAL A 335 5.05 -18.16 6.40
N ASP A 336 4.84 -19.41 6.05
CA ASP A 336 4.77 -19.86 4.68
C ASP A 336 3.39 -19.55 4.08
N ILE A 337 3.37 -18.91 2.92
CA ILE A 337 2.18 -18.66 2.11
C ILE A 337 2.22 -19.63 0.93
N VAL A 338 1.47 -20.71 1.04
CA VAL A 338 1.46 -21.79 0.04
C VAL A 338 0.32 -21.57 -0.94
N ILE A 339 0.66 -21.42 -2.21
CA ILE A 339 -0.30 -21.22 -3.30
C ILE A 339 -0.24 -22.45 -4.21
N TYR A 340 -1.38 -23.10 -4.40
CA TYR A 340 -1.48 -24.28 -5.25
C TYR A 340 -1.93 -23.89 -6.65
N GLY A 341 -1.28 -24.46 -7.67
CA GLY A 341 -1.62 -24.25 -9.05
C GLY A 341 -1.47 -25.48 -9.91
N THR A 342 -2.45 -25.76 -10.75
CA THR A 342 -2.38 -26.78 -11.80
C THR A 342 -1.87 -26.15 -13.08
N GLU A 343 -0.82 -26.69 -13.68
CA GLU A 343 -0.26 -26.24 -14.95
C GLU A 343 -1.29 -26.33 -16.08
N LYS A 344 -1.10 -25.53 -17.13
CA LYS A 344 -2.03 -25.51 -18.28
C LYS A 344 -3.49 -25.20 -17.90
N THR A 345 -3.74 -24.55 -16.76
CA THR A 345 -5.06 -24.15 -16.28
C THR A 345 -5.15 -22.67 -15.95
N LEU A 346 -6.33 -22.21 -15.55
CA LEU A 346 -6.55 -20.83 -15.11
C LEU A 346 -5.69 -20.40 -13.92
N ASP A 347 -5.11 -21.31 -13.17
CA ASP A 347 -4.36 -20.97 -11.96
C ASP A 347 -3.09 -20.18 -12.28
N ALA A 348 -2.33 -20.56 -13.30
CA ALA A 348 -1.13 -19.85 -13.72
C ALA A 348 -1.46 -18.42 -14.16
N TYR A 349 -2.53 -18.26 -14.92
CA TYR A 349 -3.02 -16.96 -15.36
C TYR A 349 -3.47 -16.09 -14.17
N LYS A 350 -4.32 -16.62 -13.28
CA LYS A 350 -4.81 -15.90 -12.09
C LYS A 350 -3.65 -15.44 -11.21
N PHE A 351 -2.63 -16.29 -11.04
CA PHE A 351 -1.45 -15.93 -10.26
C PHE A 351 -0.70 -14.74 -10.86
N ASN A 352 -0.45 -14.75 -12.17
CA ASN A 352 0.21 -13.64 -12.86
C ASN A 352 -0.62 -12.37 -12.82
N LEU A 353 -1.94 -12.47 -13.04
CA LEU A 353 -2.86 -11.34 -12.97
C LEU A 353 -2.84 -10.67 -11.59
N LEU A 354 -2.95 -11.46 -10.52
CA LEU A 354 -2.90 -10.94 -9.14
C LEU A 354 -1.59 -10.23 -8.86
N LYS A 355 -0.49 -10.81 -9.31
CA LYS A 355 0.83 -10.24 -9.10
C LYS A 355 0.99 -8.89 -9.80
N ASN A 356 0.56 -8.79 -11.07
CA ASN A 356 0.60 -7.55 -11.82
C ASN A 356 -0.28 -6.48 -11.14
N LYS A 357 -1.49 -6.82 -10.73
CA LYS A 357 -2.38 -5.92 -9.98
C LYS A 357 -1.75 -5.46 -8.66
N GLN A 358 -1.11 -6.36 -7.92
CA GLN A 358 -0.48 -6.01 -6.64
C GLN A 358 0.73 -5.10 -6.81
N MET A 359 1.61 -5.38 -7.79
CA MET A 359 2.74 -4.51 -8.11
C MET A 359 2.27 -3.08 -8.40
N PHE A 360 1.25 -2.97 -9.18
CA PHE A 360 0.63 -1.75 -9.61
C PHE A 360 0.02 -0.93 -8.44
N ILE A 361 -0.78 -1.58 -7.59
CA ILE A 361 -1.34 -0.96 -6.38
C ILE A 361 -0.21 -0.45 -5.47
N ASN A 362 0.86 -1.23 -5.31
CA ASN A 362 2.02 -0.85 -4.52
C ASN A 362 2.75 0.38 -5.10
N GLN A 363 2.90 0.46 -6.42
CA GLN A 363 3.54 1.61 -7.07
C GLN A 363 2.75 2.91 -6.84
N ILE A 364 1.42 2.87 -6.96
CA ILE A 364 0.56 4.02 -6.69
C ILE A 364 0.68 4.45 -5.23
N ASN A 365 0.56 3.53 -4.30
CA ASN A 365 0.56 3.81 -2.87
C ASN A 365 1.93 4.33 -2.37
N ASN A 366 3.03 3.77 -2.88
CA ASN A 366 4.39 4.17 -2.49
C ASN A 366 4.88 5.42 -3.22
N GLY A 367 4.18 5.84 -4.28
CA GLY A 367 4.56 6.98 -5.12
C GLY A 367 5.90 6.84 -5.81
N THR A 368 6.34 5.62 -6.03
CA THR A 368 7.57 5.28 -6.74
C THR A 368 7.34 5.13 -8.24
N ILE A 369 6.27 5.74 -8.74
CA ILE A 369 5.83 5.60 -10.13
C ILE A 369 6.83 6.30 -11.05
N ALA A 370 7.65 5.51 -11.73
CA ALA A 370 8.49 5.96 -12.83
C ALA A 370 7.76 5.92 -14.18
N VAL A 371 6.58 5.31 -14.23
CA VAL A 371 5.86 4.99 -15.48
C VAL A 371 4.66 5.92 -15.65
N ARG A 372 4.57 6.60 -16.80
CA ARG A 372 3.45 7.51 -17.11
C ARG A 372 2.19 6.79 -17.62
N ARG A 373 2.34 5.53 -18.03
CA ARG A 373 1.27 4.70 -18.57
C ARG A 373 1.27 3.35 -17.87
N ILE A 374 0.11 2.87 -17.53
CA ILE A 374 -0.11 1.55 -16.98
C ILE A 374 -1.24 0.89 -17.76
N ASP A 375 -0.97 -0.31 -18.25
CA ASP A 375 -1.98 -1.18 -18.85
C ASP A 375 -2.50 -2.13 -17.75
N GLU A 376 -3.79 -2.06 -17.49
CA GLU A 376 -4.48 -2.90 -16.52
C GLU A 376 -5.13 -4.05 -17.28
N ASP A 377 -4.62 -5.27 -17.10
CA ASP A 377 -5.32 -6.48 -17.54
C ASP A 377 -6.55 -6.66 -16.67
N CYS A 378 -7.68 -6.20 -17.18
CA CYS A 378 -8.95 -6.28 -16.48
C CYS A 378 -9.61 -7.62 -16.74
N MET A 379 -9.50 -8.53 -15.78
CA MET A 379 -10.48 -9.61 -15.64
C MET A 379 -11.16 -9.48 -14.30
N ASP A 380 -12.44 -9.19 -14.36
CA ASP A 380 -13.35 -9.29 -13.24
C ASP A 380 -13.98 -10.68 -13.21
N GLU A 381 -14.34 -11.13 -12.00
CA GLU A 381 -15.03 -12.38 -11.77
C GLU A 381 -16.29 -12.55 -12.67
N ASP A 382 -16.89 -11.43 -13.04
CA ASP A 382 -18.13 -11.34 -13.82
C ASP A 382 -17.94 -11.17 -15.35
N SER A 383 -16.69 -10.99 -15.84
CA SER A 383 -16.48 -10.58 -17.25
C SER A 383 -16.08 -11.69 -18.21
N GLY A 384 -15.65 -12.84 -17.71
CA GLY A 384 -15.13 -13.94 -18.54
C GLY A 384 -13.80 -13.60 -19.23
N MET A 385 -13.07 -14.62 -19.67
CA MET A 385 -11.80 -14.46 -20.41
C MET A 385 -12.05 -14.21 -21.89
N ASN A 386 -11.08 -13.54 -22.54
CA ASN A 386 -10.97 -13.54 -23.99
C ASN A 386 -10.62 -14.97 -24.45
N PHE A 387 -11.19 -15.40 -25.58
CA PHE A 387 -10.98 -16.75 -26.13
C PHE A 387 -9.49 -17.07 -26.37
N ALA A 388 -8.74 -16.13 -26.93
CA ALA A 388 -7.31 -16.30 -27.20
C ALA A 388 -6.47 -16.45 -25.92
N GLU A 389 -6.74 -15.65 -24.89
CA GLU A 389 -6.11 -15.78 -23.56
C GLU A 389 -6.44 -17.14 -22.94
N PHE A 390 -7.69 -17.56 -23.04
CA PHE A 390 -8.15 -18.83 -22.50
C PHE A 390 -7.43 -20.01 -23.17
N VAL A 391 -7.34 -20.02 -24.51
CA VAL A 391 -6.66 -21.08 -25.28
C VAL A 391 -5.16 -21.09 -24.98
N ALA A 392 -4.50 -19.93 -24.94
CA ALA A 392 -3.06 -19.86 -24.65
C ALA A 392 -2.70 -20.40 -23.26
N ILE A 393 -3.54 -20.14 -22.25
CA ILE A 393 -3.37 -20.66 -20.90
C ILE A 393 -3.52 -22.16 -20.87
N LEU A 394 -4.56 -22.67 -21.52
CA LEU A 394 -4.83 -24.11 -21.57
C LEU A 394 -3.81 -24.87 -22.44
N SER A 395 -3.20 -24.24 -23.44
CA SER A 395 -2.13 -24.82 -24.25
C SER A 395 -0.79 -24.97 -23.53
N GLY A 396 -0.65 -24.43 -22.33
CA GLY A 396 0.52 -24.67 -21.46
C GLY A 396 1.75 -23.85 -21.81
N ASN A 397 1.59 -22.59 -22.18
CA ASN A 397 2.73 -21.72 -22.48
C ASN A 397 3.58 -21.48 -21.21
N THR A 398 4.73 -22.18 -21.11
CA THR A 398 5.68 -22.10 -19.99
C THR A 398 6.32 -20.71 -19.82
N ASP A 399 6.27 -19.88 -20.86
CA ASP A 399 6.81 -18.52 -20.84
C ASP A 399 6.06 -17.64 -19.84
N LEU A 400 4.78 -17.89 -19.57
CA LEU A 400 4.01 -17.19 -18.52
C LEU A 400 4.58 -17.44 -17.11
N LEU A 401 5.02 -18.68 -16.82
CA LEU A 401 5.66 -19.00 -15.53
C LEU A 401 7.05 -18.37 -15.40
N ASN A 402 7.83 -18.36 -16.50
CA ASN A 402 9.14 -17.73 -16.52
C ASN A 402 9.03 -16.22 -16.37
N LYS A 403 8.05 -15.60 -17.03
CA LYS A 403 7.74 -14.18 -16.85
C LYS A 403 7.43 -13.85 -15.40
N ALA A 404 6.65 -14.69 -14.72
CA ALA A 404 6.32 -14.48 -13.31
C ALA A 404 7.56 -14.47 -12.39
N LYS A 405 8.56 -15.30 -12.66
CA LYS A 405 9.84 -15.33 -11.92
C LYS A 405 10.66 -14.06 -12.16
N LEU A 406 10.75 -13.63 -13.43
CA LEU A 406 11.46 -12.39 -13.82
C LEU A 406 10.81 -11.17 -13.19
N ASP A 407 9.49 -11.06 -13.26
CA ASP A 407 8.74 -9.97 -12.67
C ASP A 407 8.95 -9.87 -11.15
N ASN A 408 9.05 -11.01 -10.41
CA ASN A 408 9.37 -11.01 -8.98
C ASN A 408 10.73 -10.39 -8.71
N LYS A 409 11.72 -10.77 -9.51
CA LYS A 409 13.09 -10.26 -9.36
C LYS A 409 13.16 -8.79 -9.71
N ILE A 410 12.49 -8.37 -10.79
CA ILE A 410 12.35 -6.97 -11.19
C ILE A 410 11.69 -6.16 -10.08
N MET A 411 10.56 -6.65 -9.53
CA MET A 411 9.86 -5.98 -8.43
C MET A 411 10.73 -5.79 -7.20
N GLN A 412 11.54 -6.81 -6.83
CA GLN A 412 12.46 -6.70 -5.70
C GLN A 412 13.53 -5.64 -5.97
N LEU A 413 14.13 -5.64 -7.17
CA LEU A 413 15.13 -4.65 -7.56
C LEU A 413 14.55 -3.24 -7.71
N ASP A 414 13.34 -3.09 -8.23
CA ASP A 414 12.63 -1.80 -8.28
C ASP A 414 12.35 -1.24 -6.87
N LYS A 415 12.00 -2.10 -5.90
CA LYS A 415 11.87 -1.69 -4.48
C LYS A 415 13.20 -1.19 -3.92
N GLU A 416 14.28 -1.95 -4.13
CA GLU A 416 15.62 -1.55 -3.69
C GLU A 416 16.04 -0.21 -4.33
N GLN A 417 15.82 -0.04 -5.64
CA GLN A 417 16.10 1.21 -6.34
C GLN A 417 15.27 2.38 -5.80
N ALA A 418 14.00 2.14 -5.50
CA ALA A 418 13.11 3.16 -4.95
C ALA A 418 13.56 3.62 -3.57
N ILE A 419 13.97 2.68 -2.70
CA ILE A 419 14.54 3.01 -1.38
C ILE A 419 15.81 3.84 -1.56
N PHE A 420 16.72 3.40 -2.43
CA PHE A 420 17.95 4.12 -2.73
C PHE A 420 17.70 5.55 -3.24
N LYS A 421 16.78 5.72 -4.20
CA LYS A 421 16.37 7.04 -4.71
C LYS A 421 15.78 7.92 -3.60
N LYS A 422 14.96 7.34 -2.72
CA LYS A 422 14.34 8.06 -1.60
C LYS A 422 15.37 8.53 -0.58
N GLU A 423 16.36 7.67 -0.25
CA GLU A 423 17.46 8.04 0.64
C GLU A 423 18.30 9.17 0.04
N ARG A 424 18.60 9.11 -1.26
CA ARG A 424 19.34 10.16 -1.97
C ARG A 424 18.59 11.50 -1.94
N ILE A 425 17.31 11.52 -2.28
CA ILE A 425 16.48 12.73 -2.22
C ILE A 425 16.40 13.29 -0.80
N ARG A 426 16.31 12.41 0.21
CA ARG A 426 16.32 12.82 1.61
C ARG A 426 17.64 13.45 2.02
N ALA A 427 18.76 12.86 1.56
CA ALA A 427 20.09 13.42 1.79
C ALA A 427 20.26 14.78 1.09
N GLU A 428 19.85 14.92 -0.16
CA GLU A 428 19.87 16.19 -0.91
C GLU A 428 19.07 17.30 -0.19
N ARG A 429 17.87 16.98 0.29
CA ARG A 429 17.06 17.93 1.07
C ARG A 429 17.72 18.31 2.40
N LYS A 430 18.36 17.33 3.05
CA LYS A 430 19.05 17.58 4.33
C LYS A 430 20.31 18.45 4.11
N ILE A 431 21.06 18.23 3.03
CA ILE A 431 22.17 19.09 2.64
C ILE A 431 21.70 20.53 2.44
N ALA A 432 20.66 20.74 1.65
CA ALA A 432 20.11 22.08 1.40
C ALA A 432 19.67 22.77 2.71
N ALA A 433 18.95 22.05 3.57
CA ALA A 433 18.51 22.57 4.86
C ALA A 433 19.70 22.88 5.79
N ASN A 434 20.70 22.02 5.85
CA ASN A 434 21.91 22.24 6.66
C ASN A 434 22.70 23.45 6.14
N THR A 435 22.86 23.57 4.82
CA THR A 435 23.55 24.72 4.20
C THR A 435 22.84 26.03 4.50
N GLU A 436 21.50 26.06 4.39
CA GLU A 436 20.72 27.23 4.75
C GLU A 436 20.82 27.57 6.23
N ALA A 437 20.81 26.54 7.10
CA ALA A 437 20.95 26.72 8.55
C ALA A 437 22.35 27.24 8.93
N VAL A 438 23.41 26.77 8.29
CA VAL A 438 24.77 27.28 8.43
C VAL A 438 24.82 28.76 8.06
N GLY A 439 24.32 29.14 6.87
CA GLY A 439 24.31 30.53 6.42
C GLY A 439 23.45 31.46 7.31
N LYS A 440 22.40 30.93 7.94
CA LYS A 440 21.64 31.69 8.96
C LYS A 440 22.43 31.88 10.24
N ALA A 441 23.10 30.84 10.71
CA ALA A 441 23.90 30.89 11.93
C ALA A 441 25.11 31.81 11.75
N GLU A 442 25.80 31.76 10.62
CA GLU A 442 26.92 32.66 10.29
C GLU A 442 26.47 34.12 10.26
N ARG A 443 25.32 34.42 9.66
CA ARG A 443 24.74 35.79 9.69
C ARG A 443 24.45 36.26 11.10
N ILE A 444 23.90 35.38 11.96
CA ILE A 444 23.65 35.73 13.36
C ILE A 444 24.98 36.00 14.09
N VAL A 445 26.01 35.19 13.87
CA VAL A 445 27.35 35.42 14.47
C VAL A 445 27.86 36.79 14.03
N ALA A 446 27.90 37.11 12.75
CA ALA A 446 28.36 38.38 12.23
C ALA A 446 27.56 39.59 12.80
N GLN A 447 26.25 39.46 12.92
CA GLN A 447 25.41 40.48 13.52
C GLN A 447 25.69 40.69 15.01
N VAL A 448 25.90 39.59 15.77
CA VAL A 448 26.23 39.69 17.19
C VAL A 448 27.62 40.29 17.39
N GLU A 449 28.59 39.93 16.54
CA GLU A 449 29.96 40.52 16.58
C GLU A 449 29.91 42.02 16.30
N GLN A 450 29.15 42.45 15.29
CA GLN A 450 28.91 43.87 14.99
C GLN A 450 28.31 44.62 16.19
N ASP A 451 27.34 44.04 16.87
CA ASP A 451 26.69 44.62 18.02
C ASP A 451 27.66 44.68 19.24
N MET A 452 28.48 43.66 19.42
CA MET A 452 29.51 43.64 20.46
C MET A 452 30.59 44.70 20.23
N GLU A 453 31.02 44.91 18.97
CA GLU A 453 31.98 45.97 18.61
C GLU A 453 31.39 47.34 18.91
N TYR A 454 30.11 47.58 18.55
CA TYR A 454 29.41 48.82 18.93
C TYR A 454 29.40 49.03 20.46
N ILE A 455 29.03 47.99 21.23
CA ILE A 455 29.01 48.07 22.71
C ILE A 455 30.38 48.33 23.28
N ALA A 456 31.43 47.73 22.74
CA ALA A 456 32.81 47.95 23.17
C ALA A 456 33.27 49.38 22.93
N SER A 457 32.91 49.99 21.80
CA SER A 457 33.26 51.36 21.41
C SER A 457 32.40 52.43 22.09
N TYR A 458 31.29 52.05 22.74
CA TYR A 458 30.37 53.00 23.36
C TYR A 458 31.02 53.74 24.53
N SER A 459 31.14 55.07 24.38
CA SER A 459 31.80 56.00 25.36
C SER A 459 30.82 56.66 26.33
N GLY A 460 29.51 56.43 26.18
CA GLY A 460 28.48 57.00 27.05
C GLY A 460 28.31 56.28 28.38
N ASN A 461 27.29 56.71 29.12
CA ASN A 461 26.99 56.09 30.41
C ASN A 461 26.49 54.63 30.24
N ARG A 462 27.24 53.66 30.80
CA ARG A 462 26.92 52.22 30.71
C ARG A 462 26.02 51.72 31.84
N GLU A 463 25.72 52.57 32.83
CA GLU A 463 24.94 52.14 34.00
C GLU A 463 23.50 52.57 34.03
N THR A 464 23.12 53.55 33.20
CA THR A 464 21.78 54.14 33.24
C THR A 464 20.91 53.68 32.08
N LEU A 465 19.77 53.14 32.40
CA LEU A 465 18.69 52.83 31.44
C LEU A 465 17.82 54.11 31.29
N LEU A 466 17.73 54.64 30.10
CA LEU A 466 16.90 55.80 29.77
C LEU A 466 15.54 55.35 29.27
N LEU A 467 14.51 55.43 30.12
CA LEU A 467 13.10 55.11 29.79
C LEU A 467 12.25 56.36 29.46
N ASN A 468 12.82 57.35 28.77
CA ASN A 468 12.21 58.66 28.61
C ASN A 468 11.93 59.39 29.93
N LEU A 469 12.65 59.05 30.98
CA LEU A 469 12.61 59.63 32.33
C LEU A 469 13.97 60.22 32.63
N PRO A 470 14.29 61.46 32.16
CA PRO A 470 15.57 62.07 32.45
C PRO A 470 15.72 62.25 33.95
N GLN A 471 16.83 61.83 34.54
CA GLN A 471 17.20 61.88 35.96
C GLN A 471 16.49 60.88 36.88
N ALA A 472 15.87 59.82 36.40
CA ALA A 472 15.28 58.78 37.22
C ALA A 472 16.35 57.94 37.93
N THR A 473 16.05 57.55 39.18
CA THR A 473 16.85 56.58 39.93
C THR A 473 16.68 55.18 39.37
N ARG A 474 17.60 54.24 39.70
CA ARG A 474 17.46 52.82 39.29
C ARG A 474 16.14 52.20 39.75
N GLU A 475 15.67 52.57 40.95
CA GLU A 475 14.37 52.09 41.47
C GLU A 475 13.19 52.62 40.68
N GLU A 476 13.18 53.88 40.32
CA GLU A 476 12.09 54.51 39.50
C GLU A 476 12.06 53.88 38.12
N THR A 477 13.22 53.68 37.50
CA THR A 477 13.33 52.99 36.22
C THR A 477 12.78 51.55 36.30
N GLY A 478 13.09 50.82 37.36
CA GLY A 478 12.60 49.49 37.58
C GLY A 478 11.07 49.44 37.82
N ARG A 479 10.53 50.42 38.58
CA ARG A 479 9.05 50.54 38.75
C ARG A 479 8.34 50.80 37.44
N GLU A 480 8.92 51.63 36.57
CA GLU A 480 8.33 51.90 35.26
C GLU A 480 8.39 50.66 34.37
N LEU A 481 9.46 49.86 34.35
CA LEU A 481 9.51 48.56 33.67
C LEU A 481 8.42 47.61 34.16
N HIS A 482 8.22 47.52 35.48
CA HIS A 482 7.14 46.72 36.06
C HIS A 482 5.73 47.23 35.67
N ARG A 483 5.55 48.57 35.62
CA ARG A 483 4.30 49.16 35.12
C ARG A 483 4.04 48.78 33.69
N ILE A 484 5.04 48.91 32.81
CA ILE A 484 4.94 48.51 31.38
C ILE A 484 4.66 47.01 31.26
N ALA A 485 5.34 46.18 32.06
CA ALA A 485 5.12 44.73 32.06
C ALA A 485 3.66 44.34 32.39
N LYS A 486 2.97 45.12 33.23
CA LYS A 486 1.59 44.89 33.61
C LYS A 486 0.58 45.49 32.62
N THR A 487 0.86 46.64 32.04
CA THR A 487 -0.12 47.45 31.34
C THR A 487 -0.02 47.37 29.82
N TYR A 488 1.16 47.09 29.27
CA TYR A 488 1.32 47.05 27.80
C TYR A 488 0.55 45.87 27.21
N ARG A 489 -0.11 46.14 26.09
CA ARG A 489 -0.78 45.15 25.25
C ARG A 489 -0.52 45.47 23.78
N GLY A 490 0.32 44.71 23.12
CA GLY A 490 0.64 44.90 21.70
C GLY A 490 1.55 43.80 21.18
N GLU A 491 1.24 43.25 20.02
CA GLU A 491 2.03 42.20 19.38
C GLU A 491 3.25 42.74 18.63
N ALA A 492 3.23 44.00 18.24
CA ALA A 492 4.37 44.65 17.61
C ALA A 492 5.41 45.10 18.64
N TYR A 493 6.68 45.14 18.23
CA TYR A 493 7.73 45.71 19.04
C TYR A 493 7.54 47.20 19.20
N ARG A 494 7.55 47.70 20.44
CA ARG A 494 7.46 49.14 20.76
C ARG A 494 8.68 49.54 21.53
N THR A 495 9.35 50.60 21.08
CA THR A 495 10.44 51.26 21.77
C THR A 495 9.93 51.92 23.05
N ILE A 496 10.55 51.63 24.18
CA ILE A 496 10.20 52.15 25.50
C ILE A 496 11.34 52.96 26.13
N GLY A 497 12.49 52.90 25.54
CA GLY A 497 13.67 53.64 26.02
C GLY A 497 14.94 53.21 25.29
N SER A 498 16.08 53.51 25.85
CA SER A 498 17.39 53.12 25.33
C SER A 498 18.34 52.67 26.43
N TYR A 499 19.29 51.78 26.10
CA TYR A 499 20.37 51.35 26.94
C TYR A 499 21.65 51.30 26.13
N MET A 500 22.68 52.01 26.55
CA MET A 500 23.96 52.18 25.81
C MET A 500 23.72 52.60 24.33
N GLY A 501 22.79 53.52 24.08
CA GLY A 501 22.44 53.95 22.74
C GLY A 501 21.59 52.96 21.94
N LEU A 502 21.34 51.75 22.42
CA LEU A 502 20.52 50.72 21.78
C LEU A 502 19.05 50.86 22.20
N ASN A 503 18.12 50.60 21.31
CA ASN A 503 16.69 50.64 21.60
C ASN A 503 16.29 49.54 22.60
N LEU A 504 15.55 49.92 23.65
CA LEU A 504 14.85 48.96 24.50
C LEU A 504 13.41 48.81 24.00
N LEU A 505 13.04 47.55 23.69
CA LEU A 505 11.75 47.23 23.11
C LEU A 505 10.92 46.37 24.09
N VAL A 506 9.58 46.51 23.97
CA VAL A 506 8.62 45.63 24.63
C VAL A 506 7.70 45.02 23.60
N ARG A 507 7.28 43.76 23.82
CA ARG A 507 6.30 43.05 23.05
C ARG A 507 5.48 42.14 23.94
N SER A 508 4.15 42.07 23.69
CA SER A 508 3.27 41.12 24.37
C SER A 508 3.41 39.72 23.73
N GLU A 509 3.55 38.71 24.57
CA GLU A 509 3.49 37.29 24.20
C GLU A 509 2.13 36.73 24.60
N TYR A 510 1.55 35.90 23.72
CA TYR A 510 0.26 35.28 23.89
C TYR A 510 0.40 33.76 23.87
N THR A 511 -0.46 33.07 24.58
CA THR A 511 -0.53 31.62 24.55
C THR A 511 -1.06 31.12 23.20
N LEU A 512 -0.92 29.83 22.92
CA LEU A 512 -1.52 29.19 21.73
C LEU A 512 -3.04 29.35 21.65
N SER A 513 -3.71 29.59 22.80
CA SER A 513 -5.15 29.87 22.89
C SER A 513 -5.51 31.33 22.62
N GLY A 514 -4.53 32.20 22.35
CA GLY A 514 -4.74 33.64 22.12
C GLY A 514 -4.88 34.49 23.37
N SER A 515 -4.71 33.91 24.57
CA SER A 515 -4.72 34.65 25.83
C SER A 515 -3.38 35.32 26.08
N PHE A 516 -3.41 36.55 26.65
CA PHE A 516 -2.20 37.24 27.06
C PHE A 516 -1.42 36.40 28.10
N ASP A 517 -0.14 36.18 27.82
CA ASP A 517 0.76 35.46 28.73
C ASP A 517 1.60 36.47 29.53
N ARG A 518 2.43 37.22 28.84
CA ARG A 518 3.34 38.20 29.46
C ARG A 518 3.84 39.25 28.48
N ASN A 519 4.53 40.28 29.00
CA ASN A 519 5.31 41.20 28.21
C ASN A 519 6.80 40.81 28.26
N ALA A 520 7.43 40.66 27.12
CA ALA A 520 8.85 40.41 26.99
C ALA A 520 9.59 41.67 26.56
N PHE A 521 10.79 41.86 27.13
CA PHE A 521 11.64 43.01 26.83
C PHE A 521 12.83 42.56 25.99
N PHE A 522 13.28 43.43 25.10
CA PHE A 522 14.39 43.15 24.18
C PHE A 522 15.25 44.38 24.03
N VAL A 523 16.57 44.16 23.89
CA VAL A 523 17.51 45.17 23.43
C VAL A 523 17.73 44.96 21.93
N GLU A 524 17.52 45.98 21.12
CA GLU A 524 17.76 45.94 19.68
C GLU A 524 19.17 46.41 19.37
N GLY A 525 20.00 45.51 18.85
CA GLY A 525 21.37 45.82 18.44
C GLY A 525 21.39 46.73 17.21
N VAL A 526 22.53 47.30 16.89
CA VAL A 526 22.75 48.10 15.68
C VAL A 526 22.56 47.26 14.40
N SER A 527 22.80 45.96 14.52
CA SER A 527 22.55 44.96 13.45
C SER A 527 21.07 44.69 13.22
N GLY A 528 20.17 45.19 14.09
CA GLY A 528 18.74 44.89 14.09
C GLY A 528 18.36 43.60 14.83
N LEU A 529 19.32 42.87 15.39
CA LEU A 529 19.03 41.72 16.25
C LEU A 529 18.36 42.16 17.54
N LYS A 530 17.42 41.35 18.02
CA LYS A 530 16.68 41.62 19.25
C LYS A 530 17.07 40.64 20.34
N TYR A 531 17.84 41.12 21.29
CA TYR A 531 18.35 40.34 22.42
C TYR A 531 17.30 40.34 23.53
N ARG A 532 16.73 39.18 23.80
CA ARG A 532 15.72 39.04 24.85
C ARG A 532 16.31 39.27 26.24
N CYS A 533 15.72 40.15 27.00
CA CYS A 533 16.09 40.38 28.39
C CYS A 533 15.50 39.25 29.27
N GLY A 534 16.38 38.49 29.94
CA GLY A 534 16.00 37.39 30.82
C GLY A 534 15.63 36.06 30.12
N VAL A 535 15.85 34.97 30.87
CA VAL A 535 15.63 33.61 30.34
C VAL A 535 14.14 33.25 30.34
N SER A 536 13.41 33.61 31.39
CA SER A 536 11.97 33.30 31.57
C SER A 536 11.02 34.39 31.07
N GLY A 537 11.53 35.56 30.67
CA GLY A 537 10.74 36.73 30.30
C GLY A 537 10.08 37.48 31.46
N ALA A 538 10.18 36.98 32.69
CA ALA A 538 9.70 37.68 33.87
C ALA A 538 10.79 38.66 34.39
N LEU A 539 10.35 39.87 34.80
CA LEU A 539 11.26 40.81 35.46
C LEU A 539 11.66 40.30 36.84
N PRO A 540 12.89 40.59 37.31
CA PRO A 540 13.27 40.36 38.68
C PRO A 540 12.27 41.02 39.66
N LEU A 541 12.15 40.47 40.86
CA LEU A 541 11.23 41.04 41.88
C LEU A 541 11.68 42.41 42.40
N GLY A 542 13.00 42.66 42.47
CA GLY A 542 13.55 43.91 42.87
C GLY A 542 13.54 44.97 41.77
N PHE A 543 13.06 46.19 42.04
CA PHE A 543 13.02 47.27 41.04
C PHE A 543 14.44 47.68 40.60
N ALA A 544 15.39 47.81 41.51
CA ALA A 544 16.77 48.15 41.17
C ALA A 544 17.44 47.06 40.29
N GLU A 545 17.11 45.80 40.53
CA GLU A 545 17.60 44.68 39.72
C GLU A 545 16.93 44.65 38.33
N SER A 546 15.67 45.01 38.24
CA SER A 546 14.95 45.13 36.98
C SER A 546 15.54 46.19 36.05
N ALA A 547 16.11 47.26 36.57
CA ALA A 547 16.82 48.26 35.80
C ALA A 547 18.11 47.75 35.12
N ARG A 548 18.68 46.63 35.60
CA ARG A 548 19.85 45.94 34.97
C ARG A 548 19.46 44.87 33.96
N TYR A 549 18.18 44.64 33.76
CA TYR A 549 17.68 43.57 32.90
C TYR A 549 18.17 43.63 31.45
N PRO A 550 18.35 44.80 30.82
CA PRO A 550 18.99 44.93 29.52
C PRO A 550 20.48 44.54 29.53
N GLN A 551 21.23 44.86 30.60
CA GLN A 551 22.64 44.49 30.73
C GLN A 551 22.84 42.96 30.63
N ALA A 552 22.03 42.20 31.34
CA ALA A 552 22.08 40.73 31.32
C ALA A 552 21.77 40.13 29.93
N ALA A 553 21.08 40.84 29.06
CA ALA A 553 20.83 40.43 27.67
C ALA A 553 22.12 40.56 26.83
N LEU A 554 22.84 41.66 27.00
CA LEU A 554 24.09 41.94 26.27
C LEU A 554 25.25 41.05 26.75
N GLU A 555 25.34 40.75 28.05
CA GLU A 555 26.34 39.84 28.63
C GLU A 555 26.25 38.40 28.10
N ARG A 556 25.12 38.01 27.54
CA ARG A 556 24.93 36.68 26.91
C ARG A 556 25.34 36.59 25.44
N MET A 557 25.71 37.70 24.80
CA MET A 557 26.15 37.71 23.41
C MET A 557 27.30 36.74 23.10
N PRO A 558 28.38 36.65 23.92
CA PRO A 558 29.46 35.70 23.67
C PRO A 558 28.98 34.25 23.69
N SER A 559 28.06 33.91 24.61
CA SER A 559 27.49 32.56 24.70
C SER A 559 26.58 32.23 23.50
N LEU A 560 25.95 33.24 22.89
CA LEU A 560 25.17 33.08 21.68
C LEU A 560 26.09 32.77 20.49
N ILE A 561 27.21 33.47 20.36
CA ILE A 561 28.23 33.17 19.34
C ILE A 561 28.72 31.73 19.47
N GLU A 562 29.15 31.34 20.68
CA GLU A 562 29.63 29.98 20.93
C GLU A 562 28.60 28.91 20.57
N LYS A 563 27.33 29.14 20.91
CA LYS A 563 26.23 28.25 20.57
C LYS A 563 26.05 28.12 19.04
N GLN A 564 26.08 29.24 18.31
CA GLN A 564 25.94 29.24 16.86
C GLN A 564 27.16 28.57 16.20
N GLN A 565 28.38 28.86 16.68
CA GLN A 565 29.60 28.23 16.15
C GLN A 565 29.60 26.70 16.34
N LYS A 566 29.15 26.20 17.50
CA LYS A 566 28.97 24.76 17.74
C LYS A 566 27.94 24.16 16.78
N GLN A 567 26.86 24.88 16.52
CA GLN A 567 25.83 24.44 15.55
C GLN A 567 26.37 24.41 14.13
N ILE A 568 27.13 25.43 13.72
CA ILE A 568 27.79 25.49 12.39
C ILE A 568 28.73 24.29 12.24
N ALA A 569 29.61 24.03 13.20
CA ALA A 569 30.57 22.94 13.16
C ALA A 569 29.85 21.56 13.03
N MET A 570 28.77 21.34 13.78
CA MET A 570 28.00 20.11 13.72
C MET A 570 27.34 19.93 12.33
N LEU A 571 26.70 20.97 11.80
CA LEU A 571 26.04 20.91 10.51
C LEU A 571 27.05 20.75 9.36
N GLN A 572 28.18 21.46 9.41
CA GLN A 572 29.25 21.33 8.42
C GLN A 572 29.90 19.94 8.43
N HIS A 573 30.00 19.29 9.60
CA HIS A 573 30.48 17.91 9.69
C HIS A 573 29.52 16.88 9.09
N GLU A 574 28.20 17.13 9.12
CA GLU A 574 27.20 16.23 8.53
C GLU A 574 27.16 16.31 6.98
N ILE A 575 27.43 17.48 6.40
CA ILE A 575 27.30 17.71 4.95
C ILE A 575 28.15 16.75 4.10
N PRO A 576 29.44 16.51 4.35
CA PRO A 576 30.25 15.57 3.57
C PRO A 576 29.69 14.15 3.56
N THR A 577 29.25 13.65 4.72
CA THR A 577 28.65 12.32 4.83
C THR A 577 27.38 12.19 3.97
N LEU A 578 26.55 13.23 3.97
CA LEU A 578 25.35 13.28 3.13
C LEU A 578 25.70 13.39 1.64
N GLN A 579 26.76 14.13 1.29
CA GLN A 579 27.27 14.23 -0.07
C GLN A 579 27.76 12.87 -0.61
N GLU A 580 28.45 12.09 0.22
CA GLU A 580 28.83 10.72 -0.16
C GLU A 580 27.62 9.84 -0.47
N ILE A 581 26.54 9.96 0.32
CA ILE A 581 25.28 9.21 0.04
C ILE A 581 24.69 9.64 -1.30
N THR A 582 24.71 10.93 -1.63
CA THR A 582 24.16 11.43 -2.90
C THR A 582 25.02 11.07 -4.11
N ALA A 583 26.33 10.91 -3.93
CA ALA A 583 27.29 10.55 -4.97
C ALA A 583 27.27 9.05 -5.31
N ARG A 584 26.76 8.19 -4.44
CA ARG A 584 26.69 6.76 -4.66
C ARG A 584 25.82 6.44 -5.88
N LYS A 585 26.28 5.53 -6.73
CA LYS A 585 25.49 4.93 -7.81
C LYS A 585 24.90 3.61 -7.31
N TRP A 586 23.67 3.36 -7.70
CA TRP A 586 23.04 2.08 -7.39
C TRP A 586 23.65 0.96 -8.23
N SER A 587 24.27 -0.03 -7.57
CA SER A 587 25.11 -1.04 -8.22
C SER A 587 24.34 -2.05 -9.08
N LYS A 588 23.02 -2.20 -8.85
CA LYS A 588 22.19 -3.18 -9.57
C LYS A 588 21.37 -2.55 -10.71
N ALA A 589 21.72 -1.35 -11.16
CA ALA A 589 21.00 -0.65 -12.23
C ALA A 589 21.01 -1.43 -13.55
N GLU A 590 22.17 -1.94 -13.95
CA GLU A 590 22.34 -2.72 -15.18
C GLU A 590 21.61 -4.07 -15.12
N GLU A 591 21.63 -4.73 -13.96
CA GLU A 591 20.90 -5.98 -13.75
C GLU A 591 19.39 -5.76 -13.90
N LEU A 592 18.86 -4.68 -13.33
CA LEU A 592 17.46 -4.34 -13.45
C LEU A 592 17.04 -4.08 -14.91
N GLU A 593 17.81 -3.31 -15.65
CA GLU A 593 17.49 -3.01 -17.06
C GLU A 593 17.59 -4.28 -17.93
N ARG A 594 18.58 -5.14 -17.69
CA ARG A 594 18.68 -6.44 -18.38
C ARG A 594 17.45 -7.31 -18.13
N LEU A 595 17.03 -7.44 -16.88
CA LEU A 595 15.85 -8.24 -16.54
C LEU A 595 14.54 -7.65 -17.10
N LYS A 596 14.44 -6.32 -17.16
CA LYS A 596 13.31 -5.66 -17.82
C LYS A 596 13.26 -5.92 -19.32
N GLN A 597 14.42 -5.93 -19.99
CA GLN A 597 14.49 -6.27 -21.41
C GLN A 597 14.12 -7.73 -21.63
N GLU A 598 14.67 -8.65 -20.84
CA GLU A 598 14.35 -10.08 -20.90
C GLU A 598 12.85 -10.35 -20.66
N CYS A 599 12.24 -9.62 -19.73
CA CYS A 599 10.81 -9.69 -19.47
C CYS A 599 9.98 -9.18 -20.67
N LYS A 600 10.47 -8.14 -21.35
CA LYS A 600 9.82 -7.60 -22.56
C LYS A 600 9.91 -8.55 -23.75
N ASP A 601 11.07 -9.16 -23.95
CA ASP A 601 11.28 -10.14 -25.00
C ASP A 601 10.42 -11.40 -24.78
N LEU A 602 10.27 -11.79 -23.52
CA LEU A 602 9.38 -12.89 -23.11
C LEU A 602 7.91 -12.53 -23.35
N GLN A 603 7.51 -11.29 -23.09
CA GLN A 603 6.15 -10.80 -23.39
C GLN A 603 5.87 -10.84 -24.89
N GLN A 604 6.81 -10.43 -25.73
CA GLN A 604 6.65 -10.49 -27.18
C GLN A 604 6.43 -11.94 -27.68
N ARG A 605 7.21 -12.90 -27.16
CA ARG A 605 7.02 -14.33 -27.51
C ARG A 605 5.65 -14.85 -27.08
N ILE A 606 5.18 -14.43 -25.90
CA ILE A 606 3.84 -14.77 -25.42
C ILE A 606 2.78 -14.18 -26.36
N ASP A 607 2.93 -12.91 -26.74
CA ASP A 607 1.99 -12.23 -27.64
C ASP A 607 2.00 -12.81 -29.08
N GLU A 608 3.16 -13.28 -29.55
CA GLU A 608 3.30 -13.97 -30.85
C GLU A 608 2.65 -15.36 -30.81
N ALA A 609 2.89 -16.13 -29.76
CA ALA A 609 2.25 -17.43 -29.55
C ALA A 609 0.72 -17.32 -29.44
N LEU A 610 0.23 -16.24 -28.84
CA LEU A 610 -1.21 -15.93 -28.80
C LEU A 610 -1.77 -15.64 -30.20
N LYS A 611 -1.05 -14.86 -31.00
CA LYS A 611 -1.45 -14.54 -32.39
C LYS A 611 -1.39 -15.74 -33.32
N GLU A 612 -0.45 -16.66 -33.11
CA GLU A 612 -0.38 -17.92 -33.87
C GLU A 612 -1.55 -18.84 -33.52
N ALA A 613 -1.94 -18.89 -32.26
CA ALA A 613 -3.14 -19.62 -31.82
C ALA A 613 -4.46 -19.02 -32.37
N GLU A 614 -4.47 -17.74 -32.75
CA GLU A 614 -5.61 -17.05 -33.38
C GLU A 614 -5.73 -17.26 -34.90
N ARG A 615 -4.67 -17.79 -35.56
CA ARG A 615 -4.77 -18.06 -37.02
C ARG A 615 -5.70 -19.24 -37.27
N PRO A 616 -6.78 -19.05 -38.04
CA PRO A 616 -7.61 -20.17 -38.43
C PRO A 616 -6.76 -21.18 -39.21
N GLN A 617 -6.86 -22.45 -38.83
CA GLN A 617 -6.32 -23.56 -39.64
C GLN A 617 -7.08 -23.59 -40.96
N SER A 618 -6.65 -22.80 -41.94
CA SER A 618 -7.13 -22.90 -43.30
C SER A 618 -6.19 -23.81 -44.08
N GLU A 619 -6.78 -24.88 -44.59
CA GLU A 619 -6.37 -25.71 -45.72
C GLU A 619 -5.16 -26.64 -45.49
N VAL A 620 -5.50 -27.85 -45.07
CA VAL A 620 -4.73 -29.04 -45.49
C VAL A 620 -5.05 -29.26 -46.95
N PRO A 621 -4.10 -29.31 -47.90
CA PRO A 621 -4.37 -29.70 -49.28
C PRO A 621 -4.78 -31.17 -49.28
N GLU A 622 -5.94 -31.46 -49.83
CA GLU A 622 -6.34 -32.83 -50.19
C GLU A 622 -5.31 -33.35 -51.20
N GLU A 623 -4.47 -34.28 -50.80
CA GLU A 623 -3.71 -35.11 -51.75
C GLU A 623 -4.69 -36.01 -52.50
N GLU A 624 -4.86 -35.74 -53.79
CA GLU A 624 -5.55 -36.60 -54.77
C GLU A 624 -4.95 -38.01 -54.75
N ASN A 625 -5.64 -38.96 -54.14
CA ASN A 625 -5.40 -40.39 -54.31
C ASN A 625 -5.97 -40.84 -55.66
N THR A 626 -5.23 -40.66 -56.74
CA THR A 626 -5.50 -41.36 -58.00
C THR A 626 -5.05 -42.83 -57.86
N VAL A 627 -5.94 -43.70 -57.51
CA VAL A 627 -5.78 -45.16 -57.68
C VAL A 627 -5.92 -45.47 -59.16
N ARG A 628 -4.81 -45.81 -59.81
CA ARG A 628 -4.84 -46.51 -61.11
C ARG A 628 -5.08 -48.00 -60.87
N ALA A 629 -6.19 -48.47 -61.40
CA ALA A 629 -6.44 -49.91 -61.63
C ALA A 629 -5.58 -50.40 -62.78
N ALA A 630 -4.83 -51.48 -62.58
CA ALA A 630 -4.47 -52.54 -63.54
C ALA A 630 -3.99 -53.76 -62.76
#